data_a1d4fa9dca2e4d0aa798d4ba61dcc96e
#
_entry.id   a1d4fa9dca2e4d0aa798d4ba61dcc96e
#
_cell.length_a   1.000
_cell.length_b   1.000
_cell.length_c   1.000
_cell.angle_alpha   90.00
_cell.angle_beta   90.00
_cell.angle_gamma   90.00
#
_symmetry.space_group_name_H-M   'P 1'
#
loop_
_entity.id
_entity.type
_entity.pdbx_description
1 polymer ?
#
loop_
_entity_poly.entity_id
_entity_poly.type
_entity_poly.pdbx_seq_one_letter_code
_entity_poly.pdbx_strand_id
1 'polypeptide(L)'
;MIVRNRLLNYDDCYIFQDTEYFKFSLDSVLLANFVTINKRDKKILDLATGNAPIPMLLTYRTNAKIYGVEIQRVIYNLGIISVKENNMHNQITLINDDAKNLTNDFESDTFDVITCNPPYFKTTDDNFKNNNKVKSLARHEDFLNLEDVLVISRKLLKNNGRIALVHRTERFVEILNTMQKYNIEPKRVRFIYSKENKNSNLVLIEGIKNGKPGLKLLPPLIIYDADGNYTKEVSLMFGEWLYVTK
;
A
#
# COMPACT_ATOMS: atom_id res chain seq x y z
N MET A 1 23.79 -0.61 1.55
CA MET A 1 24.03 -1.88 2.32
C MET A 1 22.70 -2.59 2.55
N ILE A 2 22.62 -3.88 2.22
CA ILE A 2 21.41 -4.68 2.47
C ILE A 2 21.37 -5.08 3.96
N VAL A 3 20.22 -4.85 4.58
CA VAL A 3 19.94 -5.19 5.97
C VAL A 3 18.71 -6.10 6.06
N ARG A 4 18.77 -7.09 6.95
CA ARG A 4 17.65 -7.98 7.28
C ARG A 4 16.97 -7.46 8.54
N ASN A 5 15.71 -7.04 8.44
CA ASN A 5 14.94 -6.54 9.57
C ASN A 5 13.75 -7.46 9.84
N ARG A 6 13.30 -7.53 11.10
CA ARG A 6 12.00 -8.12 11.38
C ARG A 6 10.89 -7.30 10.73
N LEU A 7 9.90 -7.98 10.16
CA LEU A 7 8.67 -7.33 9.72
C LEU A 7 7.77 -7.13 10.95
N LEU A 8 8.09 -6.08 11.73
CA LEU A 8 7.40 -5.76 12.98
C LEU A 8 7.47 -6.90 14.01
N ASN A 9 6.37 -7.15 14.73
CA ASN A 9 6.26 -8.21 15.73
C ASN A 9 5.72 -9.53 15.16
N TYR A 10 5.65 -9.66 13.83
CA TYR A 10 5.29 -10.93 13.21
C TYR A 10 6.41 -11.93 13.41
N ASP A 11 6.11 -13.05 14.06
CA ASP A 11 7.08 -14.08 14.40
C ASP A 11 7.78 -14.60 13.14
N ASP A 12 9.12 -14.62 13.21
CA ASP A 12 10.01 -15.15 12.17
C ASP A 12 9.77 -14.58 10.76
N CYS A 13 9.09 -13.43 10.65
CA CYS A 13 8.92 -12.73 9.39
C CYS A 13 9.98 -11.64 9.21
N TYR A 14 10.73 -11.71 8.12
CA TYR A 14 11.85 -10.82 7.84
C TYR A 14 11.69 -10.12 6.50
N ILE A 15 12.08 -8.84 6.46
CA ILE A 15 12.10 -8.03 5.25
C ILE A 15 13.51 -7.54 4.98
N PHE A 16 13.95 -7.65 3.72
CA PHE A 16 15.25 -7.18 3.27
C PHE A 16 15.12 -5.77 2.69
N GLN A 17 16.01 -4.89 3.11
CA GLN A 17 16.03 -3.48 2.73
C GLN A 17 17.44 -3.04 2.41
N ASP A 18 17.61 -2.08 1.51
CA ASP A 18 18.88 -1.40 1.32
C ASP A 18 18.84 -0.03 2.00
N THR A 19 19.88 0.29 2.78
CA THR A 19 19.98 1.57 3.51
C THR A 19 20.05 2.78 2.59
N GLU A 20 20.38 2.59 1.31
CA GLU A 20 20.44 3.65 0.30
C GLU A 20 19.12 3.93 -0.40
N TYR A 21 18.14 3.02 -0.25
CA TYR A 21 16.82 3.13 -0.86
C TYR A 21 15.74 3.40 0.21
N PHE A 22 14.54 3.64 -0.28
CA PHE A 22 13.38 3.86 0.59
C PHE A 22 13.12 2.61 1.45
N LYS A 23 12.97 2.82 2.76
CA LYS A 23 12.59 1.75 3.70
C LYS A 23 11.07 1.66 3.74
N PHE A 24 10.55 0.45 3.93
CA PHE A 24 9.12 0.30 4.15
C PHE A 24 8.70 1.16 5.36
N SER A 25 7.54 1.78 5.25
CA SER A 25 7.04 2.73 6.24
C SER A 25 5.81 2.17 6.95
N LEU A 26 5.44 2.85 8.02
CA LEU A 26 4.18 2.62 8.72
C LEU A 26 2.98 2.61 7.77
N ASP A 27 3.01 3.42 6.71
CA ASP A 27 1.93 3.55 5.73
C ASP A 27 1.54 2.21 5.11
N SER A 28 2.55 1.36 4.79
CA SER A 28 2.32 0.01 4.26
C SER A 28 1.58 -0.89 5.26
N VAL A 29 1.91 -0.77 6.55
CA VAL A 29 1.24 -1.52 7.63
C VAL A 29 -0.20 -1.05 7.78
N LEU A 30 -0.41 0.26 7.80
CA LEU A 30 -1.74 0.86 7.93
C LEU A 30 -2.62 0.45 6.75
N LEU A 31 -2.10 0.50 5.52
CA LEU A 31 -2.85 0.12 4.33
C LEU A 31 -3.17 -1.39 4.33
N ALA A 32 -2.19 -2.24 4.65
CA ALA A 32 -2.40 -3.68 4.73
C ALA A 32 -3.45 -4.08 5.77
N ASN A 33 -3.60 -3.31 6.87
CA ASN A 33 -4.63 -3.52 7.88
C ASN A 33 -5.98 -2.88 7.49
N PHE A 34 -5.96 -1.76 6.77
CA PHE A 34 -7.17 -1.03 6.39
C PHE A 34 -7.95 -1.71 5.27
N VAL A 35 -7.28 -2.25 4.26
CA VAL A 35 -7.94 -2.84 3.09
C VAL A 35 -8.93 -3.92 3.48
N THR A 36 -10.13 -3.88 2.91
CA THR A 36 -11.15 -4.92 3.12
C THR A 36 -10.80 -6.17 2.33
N ILE A 37 -10.65 -7.28 3.03
CA ILE A 37 -10.43 -8.62 2.46
C ILE A 37 -11.62 -9.51 2.81
N ASN A 38 -12.23 -10.11 1.80
CA ASN A 38 -13.35 -11.04 1.96
C ASN A 38 -12.87 -12.50 1.76
N LYS A 39 -13.54 -13.46 2.38
CA LYS A 39 -13.24 -14.89 2.21
C LYS A 39 -13.32 -15.39 0.76
N ARG A 40 -14.04 -14.67 -0.10
CA ARG A 40 -14.23 -15.01 -1.52
C ARG A 40 -13.16 -14.41 -2.43
N ASP A 41 -12.34 -13.50 -1.95
CA ASP A 41 -11.28 -12.89 -2.74
C ASP A 41 -10.24 -13.94 -3.10
N LYS A 42 -9.84 -13.98 -4.37
CA LYS A 42 -8.93 -14.99 -4.93
C LYS A 42 -7.63 -14.40 -5.44
N LYS A 43 -7.68 -13.16 -5.94
CA LYS A 43 -6.51 -12.48 -6.54
C LYS A 43 -6.43 -11.03 -6.04
N ILE A 44 -5.27 -10.68 -5.51
CA ILE A 44 -4.94 -9.34 -5.02
C ILE A 44 -3.75 -8.84 -5.82
N LEU A 45 -3.74 -7.55 -6.16
CA LEU A 45 -2.62 -6.86 -6.80
C LEU A 45 -2.16 -5.71 -5.93
N ASP A 46 -0.86 -5.61 -5.69
CA ASP A 46 -0.22 -4.48 -5.01
C ASP A 46 0.62 -3.70 -6.03
N LEU A 47 0.23 -2.46 -6.30
CA LEU A 47 0.91 -1.56 -7.24
C LEU A 47 2.03 -0.80 -6.54
N ALA A 48 3.19 -0.67 -7.19
CA ALA A 48 4.41 -0.11 -6.61
C ALA A 48 4.78 -0.79 -5.28
N THR A 49 4.85 -2.12 -5.33
CA THR A 49 4.92 -2.98 -4.14
C THR A 49 6.21 -2.82 -3.34
N GLY A 50 7.22 -2.17 -3.89
CA GLY A 50 8.52 -2.04 -3.24
C GLY A 50 9.17 -3.41 -2.99
N ASN A 51 9.71 -3.58 -1.80
CA ASN A 51 10.26 -4.86 -1.32
C ASN A 51 9.20 -5.80 -0.71
N ALA A 52 7.95 -5.63 -1.10
CA ALA A 52 6.77 -6.47 -0.82
C ALA A 52 6.22 -6.45 0.62
N PRO A 53 6.26 -5.35 1.40
CA PRO A 53 5.72 -5.35 2.76
C PRO A 53 4.21 -5.60 2.79
N ILE A 54 3.43 -4.96 1.90
CA ILE A 54 1.97 -5.13 1.84
C ILE A 54 1.60 -6.56 1.45
N PRO A 55 2.12 -7.15 0.36
CA PRO A 55 1.90 -8.56 0.04
C PRO A 55 2.18 -9.50 1.22
N MET A 56 3.33 -9.34 1.89
CA MET A 56 3.71 -10.19 3.02
C MET A 56 2.73 -10.06 4.19
N LEU A 57 2.33 -8.84 4.56
CA LEU A 57 1.34 -8.61 5.62
C LEU A 57 -0.03 -9.18 5.28
N LEU A 58 -0.43 -9.14 4.02
CA LEU A 58 -1.70 -9.68 3.57
C LEU A 58 -1.77 -11.21 3.65
N THR A 59 -0.65 -11.94 3.59
CA THR A 59 -0.65 -13.41 3.76
C THR A 59 -1.23 -13.85 5.11
N TYR A 60 -1.10 -13.05 6.15
CA TYR A 60 -1.69 -13.31 7.47
C TYR A 60 -3.21 -13.10 7.52
N ARG A 61 -3.80 -12.52 6.46
CA ARG A 61 -5.22 -12.15 6.40
C ARG A 61 -6.02 -12.94 5.37
N THR A 62 -5.35 -13.61 4.42
CA THR A 62 -6.02 -14.28 3.31
C THR A 62 -5.17 -15.39 2.72
N ASN A 63 -5.84 -16.36 2.08
CA ASN A 63 -5.22 -17.38 1.22
C ASN A 63 -5.29 -17.02 -0.28
N ALA A 64 -5.73 -15.81 -0.65
CA ALA A 64 -5.74 -15.35 -2.03
C ALA A 64 -4.32 -15.30 -2.60
N LYS A 65 -4.18 -15.49 -3.91
CA LYS A 65 -2.93 -15.23 -4.62
C LYS A 65 -2.68 -13.73 -4.66
N ILE A 66 -1.46 -13.32 -4.34
CA ILE A 66 -1.07 -11.91 -4.24
C ILE A 66 0.01 -11.64 -5.29
N TYR A 67 -0.23 -10.63 -6.10
CA TYR A 67 0.71 -10.15 -7.11
C TYR A 67 1.22 -8.78 -6.66
N GLY A 68 2.53 -8.57 -6.77
CA GLY A 68 3.15 -7.27 -6.52
C GLY A 68 3.95 -6.82 -7.72
N VAL A 69 3.79 -5.57 -8.18
CA VAL A 69 4.58 -5.02 -9.28
C VAL A 69 5.49 -3.92 -8.78
N GLU A 70 6.77 -4.01 -9.17
CA GLU A 70 7.80 -3.04 -8.84
C GLU A 70 8.69 -2.78 -10.06
N ILE A 71 8.79 -1.50 -10.43
CA ILE A 71 9.57 -1.08 -11.61
C ILE A 71 11.08 -1.13 -11.35
N GLN A 72 11.50 -0.85 -10.12
CA GLN A 72 12.90 -0.80 -9.75
C GLN A 72 13.47 -2.20 -9.54
N ARG A 73 14.31 -2.67 -10.44
CA ARG A 73 14.92 -4.00 -10.37
C ARG A 73 15.63 -4.29 -9.04
N VAL A 74 16.32 -3.30 -8.47
CA VAL A 74 17.03 -3.47 -7.19
C VAL A 74 16.05 -3.75 -6.06
N ILE A 75 14.97 -2.97 -5.97
CA ILE A 75 13.94 -3.11 -4.93
C ILE A 75 13.14 -4.40 -5.12
N TYR A 76 12.76 -4.71 -6.36
CA TYR A 76 12.14 -5.98 -6.72
C TYR A 76 12.97 -7.18 -6.23
N ASN A 77 14.30 -7.16 -6.44
CA ASN A 77 15.18 -8.24 -6.00
C ASN A 77 15.15 -8.41 -4.46
N LEU A 78 15.09 -7.31 -3.70
CA LEU A 78 14.93 -7.35 -2.24
C LEU A 78 13.58 -7.97 -1.85
N GLY A 79 12.52 -7.67 -2.59
CA GLY A 79 11.20 -8.30 -2.44
C GLY A 79 11.26 -9.82 -2.68
N ILE A 80 11.93 -10.26 -3.75
CA ILE A 80 12.12 -11.69 -4.04
C ILE A 80 12.83 -12.41 -2.90
N ILE A 81 13.90 -11.80 -2.36
CA ILE A 81 14.63 -12.38 -1.21
C ILE A 81 13.71 -12.44 0.00
N SER A 82 12.97 -11.37 0.30
CA SER A 82 12.04 -11.30 1.43
C SER A 82 10.96 -12.39 1.34
N VAL A 83 10.31 -12.52 0.18
CA VAL A 83 9.26 -13.51 -0.06
C VAL A 83 9.79 -14.95 0.06
N LYS A 84 10.99 -15.23 -0.44
CA LYS A 84 11.63 -16.55 -0.35
C LYS A 84 12.04 -16.91 1.07
N GLU A 85 12.68 -16.00 1.78
CA GLU A 85 13.13 -16.19 3.16
C GLU A 85 11.97 -16.59 4.09
N ASN A 86 10.78 -16.04 3.84
CA ASN A 86 9.59 -16.32 4.64
C ASN A 86 8.71 -17.45 4.06
N ASN A 87 9.19 -18.20 3.07
CA ASN A 87 8.43 -19.29 2.43
C ASN A 87 7.07 -18.85 1.84
N MET A 88 6.92 -17.58 1.46
CA MET A 88 5.66 -17.02 0.94
C MET A 88 5.53 -17.09 -0.59
N HIS A 89 6.52 -17.64 -1.31
CA HIS A 89 6.57 -17.71 -2.77
C HIS A 89 5.45 -18.55 -3.40
N ASN A 90 4.79 -19.42 -2.64
CA ASN A 90 3.62 -20.15 -3.11
C ASN A 90 2.35 -19.28 -3.17
N GLN A 91 2.32 -18.16 -2.45
CA GLN A 91 1.18 -17.25 -2.39
C GLN A 91 1.45 -15.91 -3.06
N ILE A 92 2.69 -15.40 -2.99
CA ILE A 92 3.11 -14.11 -3.53
C ILE A 92 3.90 -14.31 -4.83
N THR A 93 3.51 -13.62 -5.88
CA THR A 93 4.22 -13.50 -7.14
C THR A 93 4.62 -12.04 -7.35
N LEU A 94 5.91 -11.77 -7.48
CA LEU A 94 6.41 -10.43 -7.78
C LEU A 94 6.75 -10.31 -9.27
N ILE A 95 6.47 -9.16 -9.84
CA ILE A 95 6.67 -8.81 -11.25
C ILE A 95 7.57 -7.57 -11.29
N ASN A 96 8.66 -7.64 -12.07
CA ASN A 96 9.51 -6.49 -12.30
C ASN A 96 9.15 -5.82 -13.61
N ASP A 97 8.23 -4.88 -13.58
CA ASP A 97 7.76 -4.15 -14.76
C ASP A 97 7.15 -2.80 -14.36
N ASP A 98 6.87 -1.96 -15.36
CA ASP A 98 6.01 -0.80 -15.18
C ASP A 98 4.56 -1.28 -14.97
N ALA A 99 3.92 -0.80 -13.90
CA ALA A 99 2.54 -1.16 -13.59
C ALA A 99 1.56 -0.88 -14.74
N LYS A 100 1.85 0.09 -15.61
CA LYS A 100 1.05 0.42 -16.80
C LYS A 100 1.01 -0.73 -17.81
N ASN A 101 2.06 -1.54 -17.89
CA ASN A 101 2.12 -2.70 -18.80
C ASN A 101 1.20 -3.84 -18.35
N LEU A 102 0.89 -3.94 -17.05
CA LEU A 102 0.02 -5.00 -16.52
C LEU A 102 -1.34 -5.07 -17.21
N THR A 103 -1.81 -3.96 -17.78
CA THR A 103 -3.04 -3.95 -18.56
C THR A 103 -2.96 -4.70 -19.89
N ASN A 104 -1.76 -5.08 -20.32
CA ASN A 104 -1.51 -5.94 -21.48
C ASN A 104 -1.28 -7.39 -21.06
N ASP A 105 -0.74 -7.62 -19.86
CA ASP A 105 -0.36 -8.94 -19.37
C ASP A 105 -1.52 -9.67 -18.67
N PHE A 106 -2.44 -8.90 -18.09
CA PHE A 106 -3.62 -9.43 -17.42
C PHE A 106 -4.90 -9.04 -18.15
N GLU A 107 -5.82 -10.00 -18.22
CA GLU A 107 -7.17 -9.73 -18.70
C GLU A 107 -7.89 -8.70 -17.81
N SER A 108 -8.83 -7.96 -18.40
CA SER A 108 -9.71 -7.09 -17.63
C SER A 108 -10.48 -7.91 -16.58
N ASP A 109 -10.88 -7.27 -15.48
CA ASP A 109 -11.69 -7.91 -14.44
C ASP A 109 -11.02 -9.13 -13.77
N THR A 110 -9.69 -9.10 -13.61
CA THR A 110 -8.90 -10.21 -13.05
C THR A 110 -8.83 -10.17 -11.52
N PHE A 111 -8.70 -8.99 -10.91
CA PHE A 111 -8.40 -8.85 -9.49
C PHE A 111 -9.63 -8.50 -8.65
N ASP A 112 -9.72 -9.09 -7.46
CA ASP A 112 -10.77 -8.81 -6.48
C ASP A 112 -10.42 -7.56 -5.66
N VAL A 113 -9.14 -7.36 -5.39
CA VAL A 113 -8.60 -6.24 -4.58
C VAL A 113 -7.32 -5.72 -5.24
N ILE A 114 -7.18 -4.39 -5.23
CA ILE A 114 -5.92 -3.70 -5.55
C ILE A 114 -5.52 -2.85 -4.35
N THR A 115 -4.24 -2.84 -4.01
CA THR A 115 -3.63 -1.93 -3.03
C THR A 115 -2.59 -1.06 -3.72
N CYS A 116 -2.38 0.15 -3.24
CA CYS A 116 -1.28 1.00 -3.68
C CYS A 116 -0.85 1.94 -2.55
N ASN A 117 0.43 1.90 -2.22
CA ASN A 117 1.11 2.91 -1.41
C ASN A 117 2.09 3.64 -2.34
N PRO A 118 1.61 4.63 -3.13
CA PRO A 118 2.43 5.29 -4.14
C PRO A 118 3.48 6.18 -3.48
N PRO A 119 4.59 6.49 -4.17
CA PRO A 119 5.50 7.53 -3.71
C PRO A 119 4.80 8.90 -3.73
N TYR A 120 4.93 9.69 -2.65
CA TYR A 120 4.13 10.92 -2.42
C TYR A 120 4.75 12.21 -2.94
N PHE A 121 5.86 12.18 -3.66
CA PHE A 121 6.61 13.39 -3.99
C PHE A 121 6.17 13.99 -5.31
N LYS A 122 5.64 15.23 -5.28
CA LYS A 122 5.49 16.05 -6.49
C LYS A 122 6.84 16.59 -6.93
N THR A 123 7.12 16.57 -8.22
CA THR A 123 8.31 17.15 -8.86
C THR A 123 8.46 18.68 -8.66
N THR A 124 7.45 19.33 -8.08
CA THR A 124 7.39 20.81 -7.93
C THR A 124 7.95 21.37 -6.62
N ASP A 125 8.38 20.52 -5.68
CA ASP A 125 8.99 21.00 -4.45
C ASP A 125 10.45 21.43 -4.70
N ASP A 126 10.63 22.72 -5.00
CA ASP A 126 11.93 23.37 -5.25
C ASP A 126 12.96 23.23 -4.12
N ASN A 127 12.52 22.86 -2.91
CA ASN A 127 13.38 22.64 -1.75
C ASN A 127 14.24 21.38 -1.81
N PHE A 128 14.04 20.52 -2.81
CA PHE A 128 14.76 19.23 -2.95
C PHE A 128 15.85 19.22 -4.03
N LYS A 129 16.24 20.37 -4.57
CA LYS A 129 17.18 20.48 -5.71
C LYS A 129 18.63 20.01 -5.46
N ASN A 130 19.03 19.77 -4.20
CA ASN A 130 20.44 19.60 -3.86
C ASN A 130 20.92 18.18 -3.47
N ASN A 131 20.11 17.13 -3.59
CA ASN A 131 20.57 15.77 -3.24
C ASN A 131 20.27 14.76 -4.37
N ASN A 132 21.30 14.06 -4.86
CA ASN A 132 21.16 13.01 -5.89
C ASN A 132 20.19 11.89 -5.49
N LYS A 133 20.01 11.64 -4.18
CA LYS A 133 19.02 10.67 -3.63
C LYS A 133 17.58 11.13 -3.83
N VAL A 134 17.32 12.43 -3.74
CA VAL A 134 15.99 13.01 -3.92
C VAL A 134 15.58 13.02 -5.39
N LYS A 135 16.54 13.19 -6.32
CA LYS A 135 16.26 13.09 -7.75
C LYS A 135 15.83 11.68 -8.17
N SER A 136 16.28 10.62 -7.47
CA SER A 136 15.79 9.26 -7.74
C SER A 136 14.38 9.06 -7.21
N LEU A 137 14.02 9.64 -6.06
CA LEU A 137 12.70 9.57 -5.46
C LEU A 137 11.66 10.39 -6.23
N ALA A 138 12.01 11.61 -6.67
CA ALA A 138 11.13 12.45 -7.48
C ALA A 138 10.75 11.81 -8.84
N ARG A 139 11.63 10.98 -9.41
CA ARG A 139 11.34 10.22 -10.64
C ARG A 139 10.24 9.18 -10.50
N HIS A 140 9.79 8.85 -9.29
CA HIS A 140 8.80 7.79 -9.09
C HIS A 140 7.35 8.24 -9.32
N GLU A 141 7.00 9.50 -9.03
CA GLU A 141 5.70 10.04 -9.47
C GLU A 141 5.62 10.20 -11.00
N ASP A 142 6.75 10.39 -11.68
CA ASP A 142 6.79 10.41 -13.15
C ASP A 142 6.47 9.02 -13.74
N PHE A 143 6.67 7.94 -12.98
CA PHE A 143 6.39 6.57 -13.44
C PHE A 143 4.98 6.09 -13.14
N LEU A 144 4.41 6.40 -11.95
CA LEU A 144 3.07 5.94 -11.55
C LEU A 144 2.37 7.03 -10.73
N ASN A 145 1.60 7.87 -11.39
CA ASN A 145 0.80 8.90 -10.72
C ASN A 145 -0.58 8.36 -10.29
N LEU A 146 -1.35 9.16 -9.55
CA LEU A 146 -2.67 8.80 -9.04
C LEU A 146 -3.63 8.40 -10.16
N GLU A 147 -3.61 9.12 -11.28
CA GLU A 147 -4.47 8.83 -12.44
C GLU A 147 -4.12 7.48 -13.05
N ASP A 148 -2.83 7.17 -13.26
CA ASP A 148 -2.35 5.87 -13.73
C ASP A 148 -2.85 4.73 -12.82
N VAL A 149 -2.72 4.89 -11.50
CA VAL A 149 -3.20 3.91 -10.52
C VAL A 149 -4.68 3.62 -10.70
N LEU A 150 -5.51 4.66 -10.89
CA LEU A 150 -6.95 4.49 -11.01
C LEU A 150 -7.38 3.96 -12.40
N VAL A 151 -6.67 4.32 -13.46
CA VAL A 151 -6.86 3.74 -14.81
C VAL A 151 -6.57 2.25 -14.80
N ILE A 152 -5.41 1.85 -14.27
CA ILE A 152 -5.02 0.44 -14.13
C ILE A 152 -6.06 -0.31 -13.29
N SER A 153 -6.43 0.26 -12.15
CA SER A 153 -7.41 -0.35 -11.25
C SER A 153 -8.78 -0.48 -11.90
N ARG A 154 -9.22 0.54 -12.65
CA ARG A 154 -10.48 0.47 -13.40
C ARG A 154 -10.51 -0.67 -14.39
N LYS A 155 -9.41 -0.94 -15.08
CA LYS A 155 -9.31 -2.03 -16.06
C LYS A 155 -9.21 -3.40 -15.37
N LEU A 156 -8.34 -3.54 -14.40
CA LEU A 156 -7.96 -4.83 -13.84
C LEU A 156 -8.86 -5.32 -12.69
N LEU A 157 -9.56 -4.43 -11.97
CA LEU A 157 -10.52 -4.84 -10.94
C LEU A 157 -11.75 -5.50 -11.56
N LYS A 158 -12.22 -6.57 -10.94
CA LYS A 158 -13.55 -7.13 -11.19
C LYS A 158 -14.63 -6.10 -10.91
N ASN A 159 -15.81 -6.31 -11.47
CA ASN A 159 -16.99 -5.55 -11.06
C ASN A 159 -17.24 -5.76 -9.56
N ASN A 160 -17.47 -4.68 -8.82
CA ASN A 160 -17.48 -4.63 -7.35
C ASN A 160 -16.14 -5.00 -6.66
N GLY A 161 -15.05 -5.12 -7.40
CA GLY A 161 -13.70 -5.18 -6.86
C GLY A 161 -13.31 -3.87 -6.17
N ARG A 162 -12.33 -3.94 -5.28
CA ARG A 162 -11.95 -2.83 -4.39
C ARG A 162 -10.53 -2.37 -4.67
N ILE A 163 -10.31 -1.05 -4.59
CA ILE A 163 -8.97 -0.47 -4.46
C ILE A 163 -8.84 0.22 -3.12
N ALA A 164 -7.74 -0.01 -2.43
CA ALA A 164 -7.37 0.73 -1.23
C ALA A 164 -6.04 1.46 -1.45
N LEU A 165 -5.99 2.72 -1.02
CA LEU A 165 -4.85 3.62 -1.14
C LEU A 165 -4.50 4.21 0.22
N VAL A 166 -3.22 4.45 0.46
CA VAL A 166 -2.75 5.42 1.44
C VAL A 166 -2.15 6.61 0.70
N HIS A 167 -2.42 7.82 1.15
CA HIS A 167 -1.92 9.03 0.51
C HIS A 167 -1.84 10.22 1.47
N ARG A 168 -1.20 11.32 1.04
CA ARG A 168 -1.22 12.58 1.78
C ARG A 168 -2.63 13.16 1.85
N THR A 169 -3.02 13.65 3.04
CA THR A 169 -4.36 14.21 3.26
C THR A 169 -4.64 15.44 2.38
N GLU A 170 -3.62 16.24 2.06
CA GLU A 170 -3.74 17.41 1.18
C GLU A 170 -4.28 17.08 -0.22
N ARG A 171 -4.09 15.84 -0.69
CA ARG A 171 -4.60 15.35 -1.98
C ARG A 171 -5.99 14.70 -1.89
N PHE A 172 -6.63 14.72 -0.73
CA PHE A 172 -7.87 13.98 -0.50
C PHE A 172 -8.98 14.32 -1.52
N VAL A 173 -9.20 15.61 -1.79
CA VAL A 173 -10.22 16.04 -2.78
C VAL A 173 -9.87 15.57 -4.18
N GLU A 174 -8.59 15.64 -4.57
CA GLU A 174 -8.11 15.14 -5.85
C GLU A 174 -8.36 13.64 -5.99
N ILE A 175 -8.08 12.87 -4.94
CA ILE A 175 -8.29 11.42 -4.92
C ILE A 175 -9.78 11.10 -5.14
N LEU A 176 -10.69 11.76 -4.41
CA LEU A 176 -12.12 11.54 -4.57
C LEU A 176 -12.61 11.82 -6.00
N ASN A 177 -12.21 12.96 -6.55
CA ASN A 177 -12.60 13.37 -7.90
C ASN A 177 -12.06 12.39 -8.95
N THR A 178 -10.80 11.96 -8.80
CA THR A 178 -10.17 11.03 -9.74
C THR A 178 -10.81 9.65 -9.64
N MET A 179 -11.11 9.16 -8.44
CA MET A 179 -11.83 7.89 -8.25
C MET A 179 -13.19 7.92 -8.96
N GLN A 180 -13.99 8.99 -8.78
CA GLN A 180 -15.29 9.14 -9.43
C GLN A 180 -15.17 9.24 -10.95
N LYS A 181 -14.17 9.97 -11.47
CA LYS A 181 -13.85 10.06 -12.91
C LYS A 181 -13.69 8.67 -13.54
N TYR A 182 -13.10 7.71 -12.81
CA TYR A 182 -12.87 6.35 -13.31
C TYR A 182 -13.91 5.32 -12.82
N ASN A 183 -15.10 5.76 -12.40
CA ASN A 183 -16.18 4.90 -11.91
C ASN A 183 -15.72 3.96 -10.78
N ILE A 184 -14.90 4.48 -9.89
CA ILE A 184 -14.51 3.84 -8.63
C ILE A 184 -15.16 4.67 -7.53
N GLU A 185 -16.21 4.16 -6.92
CA GLU A 185 -16.96 4.89 -5.89
C GLU A 185 -16.24 4.81 -4.55
N PRO A 186 -15.83 5.94 -3.93
CA PRO A 186 -15.25 5.96 -2.60
C PRO A 186 -16.24 5.41 -1.56
N LYS A 187 -15.79 4.45 -0.74
CA LYS A 187 -16.66 3.75 0.23
C LYS A 187 -16.25 3.89 1.66
N ARG A 188 -14.94 3.97 1.93
CA ARG A 188 -14.40 4.10 3.28
C ARG A 188 -13.22 5.05 3.28
N VAL A 189 -13.19 5.91 4.26
CA VAL A 189 -12.08 6.85 4.50
C VAL A 189 -11.70 6.82 5.97
N ARG A 190 -10.41 6.84 6.23
CA ARG A 190 -9.85 6.99 7.57
C ARG A 190 -8.69 7.98 7.54
N PHE A 191 -8.80 9.07 8.31
CA PHE A 191 -7.72 10.03 8.48
C PHE A 191 -6.76 9.57 9.57
N ILE A 192 -5.46 9.77 9.32
CA ILE A 192 -4.38 9.36 10.20
C ILE A 192 -3.74 10.60 10.82
N TYR A 193 -3.63 10.58 12.13
CA TYR A 193 -3.03 11.65 12.92
C TYR A 193 -1.82 11.12 13.67
N SER A 194 -0.73 11.90 13.66
CA SER A 194 0.44 11.50 14.46
C SER A 194 0.13 11.54 15.96
N LYS A 195 -0.60 12.56 16.44
CA LYS A 195 -1.12 12.73 17.80
C LYS A 195 -2.48 13.43 17.73
N GLU A 196 -3.30 13.32 18.80
CA GLU A 196 -4.66 13.89 18.86
C GLU A 196 -4.75 15.37 18.47
N ASN A 197 -3.77 16.19 18.89
CA ASN A 197 -3.76 17.64 18.67
C ASN A 197 -2.95 18.07 17.45
N LYS A 198 -2.72 17.19 16.48
CA LYS A 198 -2.02 17.48 15.22
C LYS A 198 -3.00 17.40 14.05
N ASN A 199 -2.66 18.05 12.94
CA ASN A 199 -3.40 17.86 11.70
C ASN A 199 -3.16 16.47 11.14
N SER A 200 -4.18 15.93 10.44
CA SER A 200 -4.00 14.70 9.67
C SER A 200 -3.01 14.94 8.53
N ASN A 201 -2.06 14.05 8.36
CA ASN A 201 -1.07 14.10 7.28
C ASN A 201 -1.23 12.96 6.27
N LEU A 202 -1.95 11.90 6.65
CA LEU A 202 -2.23 10.76 5.79
C LEU A 202 -3.72 10.43 5.81
N VAL A 203 -4.18 9.87 4.70
CA VAL A 203 -5.53 9.34 4.54
C VAL A 203 -5.47 7.94 3.94
N LEU A 204 -6.24 7.03 4.51
CA LEU A 204 -6.55 5.73 3.93
C LEU A 204 -7.91 5.83 3.25
N ILE A 205 -8.00 5.42 2.00
CA ILE A 205 -9.23 5.45 1.24
C ILE A 205 -9.43 4.14 0.50
N GLU A 206 -10.66 3.64 0.52
CA GLU A 206 -11.08 2.46 -0.22
C GLU A 206 -12.28 2.78 -1.08
N GLY A 207 -12.22 2.37 -2.35
CA GLY A 207 -13.32 2.51 -3.31
C GLY A 207 -13.66 1.21 -4.01
N ILE A 208 -14.85 1.18 -4.59
CA ILE A 208 -15.42 0.01 -5.27
C ILE A 208 -15.69 0.35 -6.73
N LYS A 209 -15.17 -0.47 -7.65
CA LYS A 209 -15.47 -0.36 -9.09
C LYS A 209 -16.96 -0.54 -9.34
N ASN A 210 -17.58 0.45 -10.01
CA ASN A 210 -19.01 0.54 -10.27
C ASN A 210 -19.88 0.48 -8.98
N GLY A 211 -19.33 0.92 -7.84
CA GLY A 211 -20.04 0.97 -6.57
C GLY A 211 -21.19 1.97 -6.59
N LYS A 212 -22.20 1.74 -5.74
CA LYS A 212 -23.27 2.71 -5.49
C LYS A 212 -22.78 3.77 -4.50
N PRO A 213 -23.31 4.99 -4.50
CA PRO A 213 -22.97 6.02 -3.51
C PRO A 213 -23.09 5.55 -2.05
N GLY A 214 -22.33 6.19 -1.16
CA GLY A 214 -22.38 5.90 0.28
C GLY A 214 -21.01 5.76 0.92
N LEU A 215 -20.33 6.90 1.12
CA LEU A 215 -19.05 7.00 1.79
C LEU A 215 -19.22 6.89 3.31
N LYS A 216 -18.37 6.07 3.95
CA LYS A 216 -18.24 5.99 5.41
C LYS A 216 -16.93 6.62 5.86
N LEU A 217 -17.02 7.62 6.73
CA LEU A 217 -15.89 8.14 7.48
C LEU A 217 -15.71 7.28 8.72
N LEU A 218 -14.54 6.65 8.83
CA LEU A 218 -14.18 5.86 10.02
C LEU A 218 -13.62 6.79 11.10
N PRO A 219 -13.66 6.38 12.38
CA PRO A 219 -12.99 7.10 13.44
C PRO A 219 -11.52 7.36 13.08
N PRO A 220 -10.95 8.52 13.45
CA PRO A 220 -9.56 8.83 13.17
C PRO A 220 -8.62 7.78 13.78
N LEU A 221 -7.49 7.52 13.13
CA LEU A 221 -6.44 6.71 13.71
C LEU A 221 -5.36 7.63 14.28
N ILE A 222 -5.12 7.52 15.57
CA ILE A 222 -4.04 8.22 16.26
C ILE A 222 -2.86 7.27 16.37
N ILE A 223 -1.69 7.68 15.87
CA ILE A 223 -0.49 6.83 15.86
C ILE A 223 0.16 6.75 17.23
N TYR A 224 0.38 7.91 17.87
CA TYR A 224 1.07 7.99 19.16
C TYR A 224 0.15 8.55 20.24
N ASP A 225 0.25 7.98 21.43
CA ASP A 225 -0.37 8.50 22.64
C ASP A 225 0.34 9.78 23.15
N ALA A 226 -0.10 10.28 24.32
CA ALA A 226 0.48 11.48 24.93
C ALA A 226 1.96 11.29 25.27
N ASP A 227 2.36 10.10 25.68
CA ASP A 227 3.72 9.75 26.10
C ASP A 227 4.66 9.48 24.91
N GLY A 228 4.11 9.40 23.69
CA GLY A 228 4.86 9.17 22.47
C GLY A 228 5.04 7.68 22.10
N ASN A 229 4.35 6.77 22.79
CA ASN A 229 4.29 5.37 22.44
C ASN A 229 3.22 5.15 21.35
N TYR A 230 3.32 4.03 20.61
CA TYR A 230 2.24 3.63 19.70
C TYR A 230 0.95 3.37 20.49
N THR A 231 -0.18 3.85 19.94
CA THR A 231 -1.49 3.52 20.52
C THR A 231 -1.75 2.02 20.46
N LYS A 232 -2.60 1.51 21.33
CA LYS A 232 -2.97 0.08 21.35
C LYS A 232 -3.47 -0.40 19.99
N GLU A 233 -4.23 0.42 19.25
CA GLU A 233 -4.72 0.04 17.93
C GLU A 233 -3.58 -0.14 16.94
N VAL A 234 -2.58 0.75 16.94
CA VAL A 234 -1.41 0.64 16.06
C VAL A 234 -0.52 -0.53 16.45
N SER A 235 -0.28 -0.76 17.74
CA SER A 235 0.48 -1.91 18.24
C SER A 235 -0.14 -3.25 17.80
N LEU A 236 -1.47 -3.36 17.84
CA LEU A 236 -2.15 -4.54 17.30
C LEU A 236 -1.89 -4.73 15.80
N MET A 237 -1.83 -3.65 14.99
CA MET A 237 -1.49 -3.74 13.57
C MET A 237 -0.05 -4.23 13.32
N PHE A 238 0.82 -4.13 14.32
CA PHE A 238 2.20 -4.64 14.27
C PHE A 238 2.33 -6.13 14.58
N GLY A 239 1.24 -6.85 14.75
CA GLY A 239 1.23 -8.27 15.04
C GLY A 239 1.15 -8.61 16.54
N GLU A 240 0.98 -7.65 17.43
CA GLU A 240 0.83 -7.91 18.88
C GLU A 240 -0.37 -8.81 19.21
N TRP A 241 -1.39 -8.83 18.34
CA TRP A 241 -2.53 -9.73 18.48
C TRP A 241 -2.14 -11.23 18.44
N LEU A 242 -1.01 -11.59 17.83
CA LEU A 242 -0.49 -12.95 17.80
C LEU A 242 -0.10 -13.44 19.20
N TYR A 243 0.19 -12.54 20.14
CA TYR A 243 0.58 -12.86 21.51
C TYR A 243 -0.59 -12.80 22.50
N VAL A 244 -1.70 -12.17 22.14
CA VAL A 244 -2.89 -12.03 23.01
C VAL A 244 -3.82 -13.24 22.93
N THR A 245 -3.69 -14.06 21.89
CA THR A 245 -4.57 -15.20 21.59
C THR A 245 -3.94 -16.57 21.93
N LYS A 246 -2.78 -16.58 22.64
CA LYS A 246 -2.16 -17.82 23.11
C LYS A 246 -2.50 -18.09 24.57
#